data_805b986aff7e3814e10ae5b0beca74a9
#
_entry.id   805b986aff7e3814e10ae5b0beca74a9
#
_cell.length_a   1.000
_cell.length_b   1.000
_cell.length_c   1.000
_cell.angle_alpha   90.00
_cell.angle_beta   90.00
_cell.angle_gamma   90.00
#
_symmetry.space_group_name_H-M   'P 1'
#
loop_
_entity.id
_entity.type
_entity.pdbx_description
1 polymer ?
#
loop_
_entity_poly.entity_id
_entity_poly.type
_entity_poly.pdbx_seq_one_letter_code
_entity_poly.pdbx_strand_id
1 'polypeptide(L)'
;MYNNRASVADVKNYYTTFVKQNQLKSFYNHHTVTSVQKVFEIKSCIDSESGERLPCCKDIRKNHPYMWEVRGYIEDDEATDRENGSKLHEEFCFRAPHVVIATGTFDISNKLNIVGEDLPHVMHSLQDFEKCLAERHLFPLLDPVLIVGSGLSAADAILMALESKVSVIHVFRKGPNDPSIIFKKLPSGIYPEYHRIHSLMKGNLSDPLYKSYCKHQLIDLKEDQGALLESTDSKDIISVDISMAVILIGSRPDLSFLPSDGKNLGVVPRYSIECKHNPFDVDMYSFQSNHEVGLFAMGPLVGENFVRFGLGGALGISNFLSKKRQKYCPYV
;
A
#
# COMPACT_ATOMS: atom_id res chain seq x y z
N MET A 1 -2.96 2.27 -27.64
CA MET A 1 -2.80 0.89 -27.13
C MET A 1 -1.50 0.80 -26.35
N TYR A 2 -1.56 0.79 -25.05
CA TYR A 2 -0.40 0.59 -24.17
C TYR A 2 -0.54 -0.78 -23.50
N ASN A 3 -0.43 -1.83 -24.32
CA ASN A 3 -0.86 -3.17 -23.94
C ASN A 3 0.26 -4.03 -23.30
N ASN A 4 1.28 -3.41 -22.69
CA ASN A 4 2.40 -4.14 -22.09
C ASN A 4 2.38 -4.15 -20.56
N ARG A 5 1.37 -3.58 -19.93
CA ARG A 5 1.20 -3.63 -18.45
C ARG A 5 0.11 -4.63 -18.11
N ALA A 6 0.44 -5.53 -17.19
CA ALA A 6 -0.57 -6.40 -16.59
C ALA A 6 -1.58 -5.56 -15.80
N SER A 7 -2.86 -5.81 -15.96
CA SER A 7 -3.90 -5.24 -15.14
C SER A 7 -3.86 -5.83 -13.72
N VAL A 8 -4.54 -5.20 -12.77
CA VAL A 8 -4.73 -5.77 -11.42
C VAL A 8 -5.41 -7.15 -11.52
N ALA A 9 -6.36 -7.31 -12.44
CA ALA A 9 -7.02 -8.58 -12.69
C ALA A 9 -6.05 -9.66 -13.19
N ASP A 10 -5.13 -9.32 -14.10
CA ASP A 10 -4.12 -10.25 -14.60
C ASP A 10 -3.19 -10.73 -13.49
N VAL A 11 -2.73 -9.82 -12.63
CA VAL A 11 -1.89 -10.14 -11.47
C VAL A 11 -2.65 -11.01 -10.48
N LYS A 12 -3.91 -10.69 -10.17
CA LYS A 12 -4.78 -11.50 -9.32
C LYS A 12 -4.94 -12.92 -9.87
N ASN A 13 -5.24 -13.03 -11.17
CA ASN A 13 -5.43 -14.33 -11.83
C ASN A 13 -4.15 -15.15 -11.84
N TYR A 14 -2.99 -14.52 -12.08
CA TYR A 14 -1.69 -15.17 -12.02
C TYR A 14 -1.45 -15.81 -10.63
N TYR A 15 -1.58 -15.04 -9.56
CA TYR A 15 -1.34 -15.56 -8.20
C TYR A 15 -2.40 -16.56 -7.78
N THR A 16 -3.67 -16.38 -8.14
CA THR A 16 -4.73 -17.36 -7.86
C THR A 16 -4.43 -18.69 -8.54
N THR A 17 -3.97 -18.65 -9.78
CA THR A 17 -3.58 -19.85 -10.54
C THR A 17 -2.34 -20.51 -9.92
N PHE A 18 -1.34 -19.71 -9.53
CA PHE A 18 -0.13 -20.20 -8.86
C PHE A 18 -0.46 -20.93 -7.57
N VAL A 19 -1.32 -20.37 -6.71
CA VAL A 19 -1.76 -21.02 -5.45
C VAL A 19 -2.45 -22.34 -5.74
N LYS A 20 -3.37 -22.39 -6.72
CA LYS A 20 -4.09 -23.61 -7.09
C LYS A 20 -3.17 -24.68 -7.66
N GLN A 21 -2.29 -24.33 -8.61
CA GLN A 21 -1.38 -25.27 -9.26
C GLN A 21 -0.37 -25.89 -8.30
N ASN A 22 0.13 -25.09 -7.33
CA ASN A 22 1.07 -25.55 -6.33
C ASN A 22 0.40 -26.14 -5.08
N GLN A 23 -0.93 -26.27 -5.08
CA GLN A 23 -1.73 -26.84 -3.97
C GLN A 23 -1.36 -26.24 -2.60
N LEU A 24 -1.13 -24.93 -2.56
CA LEU A 24 -0.76 -24.24 -1.32
C LEU A 24 -1.95 -24.22 -0.37
N LYS A 25 -1.81 -24.95 0.76
CA LYS A 25 -2.89 -25.15 1.75
C LYS A 25 -2.87 -24.13 2.89
N SER A 26 -1.77 -23.39 3.05
CA SER A 26 -1.57 -22.46 4.17
C SER A 26 -1.99 -21.03 3.81
N PHE A 27 -3.14 -20.88 3.14
CA PHE A 27 -3.75 -19.61 2.79
C PHE A 27 -5.04 -19.44 3.60
N TYR A 28 -5.08 -18.40 4.39
CA TYR A 28 -6.24 -18.04 5.21
C TYR A 28 -6.79 -16.71 4.68
N ASN A 29 -7.88 -16.77 3.93
CA ASN A 29 -8.61 -15.59 3.49
C ASN A 29 -9.54 -15.10 4.61
N HIS A 30 -9.99 -13.85 4.53
CA HIS A 30 -10.92 -13.24 5.50
C HIS A 30 -10.41 -13.24 6.95
N HIS A 31 -9.06 -13.32 7.14
CA HIS A 31 -8.43 -13.22 8.44
C HIS A 31 -7.83 -11.82 8.61
N THR A 32 -8.45 -11.01 9.46
CA THR A 32 -7.98 -9.67 9.78
C THR A 32 -7.10 -9.71 11.03
N VAL A 33 -5.83 -9.35 10.88
CA VAL A 33 -4.86 -9.30 11.99
C VAL A 33 -5.04 -7.99 12.75
N THR A 34 -5.22 -8.10 14.07
CA THR A 34 -5.39 -6.94 14.97
C THR A 34 -4.22 -6.75 15.93
N SER A 35 -3.38 -7.78 16.12
CA SER A 35 -2.23 -7.69 17.02
C SER A 35 -1.09 -8.63 16.60
N VAL A 36 0.13 -8.12 16.59
CA VAL A 36 1.36 -8.89 16.45
C VAL A 36 2.31 -8.46 17.58
N GLN A 37 2.58 -9.36 18.52
CA GLN A 37 3.37 -9.04 19.70
C GLN A 37 4.29 -10.18 20.12
N LYS A 38 5.32 -9.86 20.92
CA LYS A 38 6.19 -10.86 21.51
C LYS A 38 5.54 -11.49 22.73
N VAL A 39 5.63 -12.82 22.86
CA VAL A 39 5.24 -13.55 24.04
C VAL A 39 6.45 -14.34 24.58
N PHE A 40 6.81 -14.08 25.83
CA PHE A 40 7.98 -14.68 26.46
C PHE A 40 7.69 -16.04 27.10
N GLU A 41 6.45 -16.32 27.48
CA GLU A 41 6.04 -17.60 28.05
C GLU A 41 5.62 -18.59 26.97
N ILE A 42 6.46 -19.56 26.70
CA ILE A 42 6.06 -20.79 26.00
C ILE A 42 5.56 -21.74 27.08
N LYS A 43 4.27 -21.79 27.34
CA LYS A 43 3.66 -22.96 27.97
C LYS A 43 4.04 -24.16 27.12
N SER A 44 4.60 -25.22 27.75
CA SER A 44 5.11 -26.40 27.07
C SER A 44 4.18 -26.87 25.94
N CYS A 45 4.68 -26.89 24.69
CA CYS A 45 3.99 -27.58 23.62
C CYS A 45 3.93 -29.08 24.03
N ILE A 46 2.80 -29.51 24.53
CA ILE A 46 2.49 -30.89 24.82
C ILE A 46 1.60 -31.32 23.67
N ASP A 47 1.99 -32.39 23.01
CA ASP A 47 1.13 -33.03 22.04
C ASP A 47 -0.15 -33.47 22.77
N SER A 48 -1.30 -33.04 22.27
CA SER A 48 -2.60 -33.30 22.88
C SER A 48 -3.00 -34.80 22.87
N GLU A 49 -2.38 -35.59 22.01
CA GLU A 49 -2.66 -37.03 21.87
C GLU A 49 -1.64 -37.90 22.62
N SER A 50 -0.35 -37.53 22.61
CA SER A 50 0.70 -38.38 23.23
C SER A 50 1.16 -37.88 24.59
N GLY A 51 0.85 -36.65 24.99
CA GLY A 51 1.35 -36.05 26.23
C GLY A 51 2.85 -35.74 26.26
N GLU A 52 3.57 -36.00 25.15
CA GLU A 52 5.01 -35.78 25.05
C GLU A 52 5.36 -34.37 24.57
N ARG A 53 6.47 -33.82 25.06
CA ARG A 53 7.01 -32.53 24.59
C ARG A 53 7.60 -32.73 23.21
N LEU A 54 7.07 -31.99 22.22
CA LEU A 54 7.58 -32.00 20.85
C LEU A 54 9.07 -31.60 20.83
N PRO A 55 9.95 -32.37 20.18
CA PRO A 55 11.40 -32.17 20.16
C PRO A 55 11.82 -30.80 19.64
N CYS A 56 11.08 -30.21 18.68
CA CYS A 56 11.32 -28.92 18.08
C CYS A 56 11.28 -27.73 19.07
N CYS A 57 10.55 -27.90 20.20
CA CYS A 57 10.43 -26.82 21.19
C CYS A 57 11.69 -26.60 22.01
N LYS A 58 12.59 -27.61 22.14
CA LYS A 58 13.84 -27.48 22.90
C LYS A 58 14.87 -26.63 22.14
N ASP A 59 14.93 -26.77 20.83
CA ASP A 59 15.91 -26.08 19.99
C ASP A 59 15.48 -24.64 19.67
N ILE A 60 14.18 -24.39 19.49
CA ILE A 60 13.62 -23.05 19.32
C ILE A 60 13.91 -22.19 20.54
N ARG A 61 13.79 -22.69 21.77
CA ARG A 61 14.03 -21.96 23.02
C ARG A 61 15.46 -21.47 23.19
N LYS A 62 16.45 -22.18 22.68
CA LYS A 62 17.86 -21.79 22.81
C LYS A 62 18.22 -20.58 21.95
N ASN A 63 17.49 -20.38 20.84
CA ASN A 63 17.83 -19.42 19.81
C ASN A 63 16.80 -18.29 19.64
N HIS A 64 15.59 -18.46 20.18
CA HIS A 64 14.53 -17.45 20.20
C HIS A 64 13.96 -17.37 21.63
N PRO A 65 14.30 -16.32 22.39
CA PRO A 65 13.83 -16.14 23.76
C PRO A 65 12.32 -15.89 23.83
N TYR A 66 11.68 -15.59 22.73
CA TYR A 66 10.25 -15.33 22.61
C TYR A 66 9.69 -15.90 21.31
N MET A 67 8.37 -15.98 21.25
CA MET A 67 7.60 -16.24 20.04
C MET A 67 6.84 -14.97 19.65
N TRP A 68 6.57 -14.83 18.38
CA TRP A 68 5.62 -13.86 17.88
C TRP A 68 4.21 -14.47 17.98
N GLU A 69 3.29 -13.73 18.60
CA GLU A 69 1.88 -14.06 18.66
C GLU A 69 1.13 -13.13 17.72
N VAL A 70 0.37 -13.72 16.79
CA VAL A 70 -0.48 -13.05 15.82
C VAL A 70 -1.91 -13.34 16.17
N ARG A 71 -2.69 -12.32 16.49
CA ARG A 71 -4.12 -12.39 16.81
C ARG A 71 -4.95 -11.62 15.82
N GLY A 72 -6.18 -12.02 15.67
CA GLY A 72 -7.15 -11.34 14.85
C GLY A 72 -8.49 -12.05 14.85
N TYR A 73 -9.30 -11.73 13.87
CA TYR A 73 -10.63 -12.32 13.72
C TYR A 73 -10.87 -12.75 12.26
N ILE A 74 -11.79 -13.68 12.09
CA ILE A 74 -12.24 -14.16 10.80
C ILE A 74 -13.49 -13.37 10.43
N GLU A 75 -13.47 -12.72 9.25
CA GLU A 75 -14.65 -12.06 8.70
C GLU A 75 -15.55 -13.12 8.06
N ASP A 76 -16.72 -13.32 8.67
CA ASP A 76 -17.77 -14.13 8.09
C ASP A 76 -18.89 -13.19 7.60
N ASP A 77 -19.04 -13.07 6.29
CA ASP A 77 -20.03 -12.18 5.67
C ASP A 77 -21.48 -12.65 5.89
N GLU A 78 -21.69 -13.91 6.32
CA GLU A 78 -23.02 -14.51 6.51
C GLU A 78 -23.46 -14.57 7.99
N ALA A 79 -22.52 -14.46 8.93
CA ALA A 79 -22.83 -14.57 10.36
C ALA A 79 -23.25 -13.25 10.97
N THR A 80 -24.56 -12.98 10.98
CA THR A 80 -25.16 -11.91 11.78
C THR A 80 -25.85 -12.50 13.01
N ASP A 81 -25.54 -11.94 14.18
CA ASP A 81 -26.30 -12.24 15.39
C ASP A 81 -27.75 -11.75 15.23
N ARG A 82 -28.70 -12.69 15.33
CA ARG A 82 -30.13 -12.41 15.09
C ARG A 82 -30.76 -11.53 16.16
N GLU A 83 -30.16 -11.38 17.33
CA GLU A 83 -30.70 -10.59 18.43
C GLU A 83 -30.17 -9.14 18.48
N ASN A 84 -28.91 -8.90 18.09
CA ASN A 84 -28.26 -7.57 18.23
C ASN A 84 -27.76 -6.97 16.93
N GLY A 85 -27.86 -7.66 15.79
CA GLY A 85 -27.36 -7.17 14.49
C GLY A 85 -25.83 -7.01 14.44
N SER A 86 -25.08 -7.50 15.44
CA SER A 86 -23.63 -7.47 15.46
C SER A 86 -23.07 -8.66 14.67
N LYS A 87 -22.05 -8.42 13.85
CA LYS A 87 -21.31 -9.50 13.18
C LYS A 87 -20.57 -10.32 14.24
N LEU A 88 -20.85 -11.63 14.28
CA LEU A 88 -20.09 -12.58 15.08
C LEU A 88 -18.74 -12.79 14.37
N HIS A 89 -17.65 -12.49 15.06
CA HIS A 89 -16.29 -12.74 14.55
C HIS A 89 -15.67 -13.88 15.35
N GLU A 90 -15.19 -14.89 14.66
CA GLU A 90 -14.37 -15.94 15.26
C GLU A 90 -12.94 -15.42 15.45
N GLU A 91 -12.40 -15.50 16.66
CA GLU A 91 -11.02 -15.08 16.95
C GLU A 91 -10.02 -16.18 16.60
N PHE A 92 -8.86 -15.78 16.10
CA PHE A 92 -7.73 -16.68 15.90
C PHE A 92 -6.47 -16.19 16.63
N CYS A 93 -5.59 -17.16 16.94
CA CYS A 93 -4.29 -16.89 17.53
C CYS A 93 -3.24 -17.86 16.96
N PHE A 94 -2.23 -17.32 16.28
CA PHE A 94 -1.08 -18.07 15.81
C PHE A 94 0.17 -17.67 16.58
N ARG A 95 1.07 -18.64 16.83
CA ARG A 95 2.38 -18.38 17.41
C ARG A 95 3.47 -18.97 16.53
N ALA A 96 4.46 -18.15 16.20
CA ALA A 96 5.58 -18.52 15.35
C ALA A 96 6.88 -17.86 15.81
N PRO A 97 8.05 -18.49 15.57
CA PRO A 97 9.34 -17.86 15.83
C PRO A 97 9.66 -16.73 14.83
N HIS A 98 8.98 -16.71 13.71
CA HIS A 98 9.19 -15.74 12.64
C HIS A 98 7.86 -15.24 12.10
N VAL A 99 7.76 -13.93 11.87
CA VAL A 99 6.63 -13.27 11.22
C VAL A 99 7.14 -12.41 10.08
N VAL A 100 6.48 -12.48 8.93
CA VAL A 100 6.76 -11.64 7.77
C VAL A 100 5.61 -10.67 7.56
N ILE A 101 5.92 -9.38 7.58
CA ILE A 101 4.94 -8.32 7.28
C ILE A 101 5.05 -7.98 5.79
N ALA A 102 3.99 -8.23 5.03
CA ALA A 102 3.90 -7.97 3.60
C ALA A 102 2.62 -7.23 3.23
N THR A 103 2.11 -6.39 4.14
CA THR A 103 0.80 -5.72 4.05
C THR A 103 0.79 -4.53 3.09
N GLY A 104 1.96 -4.07 2.64
CA GLY A 104 2.03 -2.91 1.75
C GLY A 104 1.94 -1.57 2.49
N THR A 105 1.59 -0.50 1.77
CA THR A 105 1.59 0.89 2.28
C THR A 105 0.41 1.71 1.76
N PHE A 106 -0.67 1.06 1.34
CA PHE A 106 -1.81 1.74 0.70
C PHE A 106 -3.05 1.87 1.60
N ASP A 107 -2.90 1.62 2.90
CA ASP A 107 -4.04 1.53 3.82
C ASP A 107 -4.63 2.90 4.17
N ILE A 108 -3.77 3.89 4.41
CA ILE A 108 -4.19 5.22 4.85
C ILE A 108 -3.70 6.27 3.86
N SER A 109 -4.61 6.89 3.12
CA SER A 109 -4.28 7.98 2.20
C SER A 109 -3.80 9.22 2.96
N ASN A 110 -2.76 9.87 2.42
CA ASN A 110 -2.30 11.14 2.97
C ASN A 110 -3.30 12.24 2.65
N LYS A 111 -3.55 13.12 3.63
CA LYS A 111 -4.45 14.27 3.51
C LYS A 111 -3.66 15.57 3.40
N LEU A 112 -4.24 16.56 2.74
CA LEU A 112 -3.75 17.93 2.69
C LEU A 112 -4.07 18.69 3.97
N ASN A 113 -5.10 18.25 4.70
CA ASN A 113 -5.67 18.91 5.88
C ASN A 113 -6.17 20.33 5.57
N ILE A 114 -6.89 20.49 4.48
CA ILE A 114 -7.51 21.72 4.03
C ILE A 114 -9.02 21.70 4.27
N VAL A 115 -9.64 22.88 4.21
CA VAL A 115 -11.10 23.02 4.27
C VAL A 115 -11.74 22.33 3.07
N GLY A 116 -12.81 21.59 3.28
CA GLY A 116 -13.56 20.90 2.24
C GLY A 116 -12.96 19.56 1.77
N GLU A 117 -11.85 19.09 2.36
CA GLU A 117 -11.21 17.82 1.95
C GLU A 117 -12.07 16.58 2.21
N ASP A 118 -13.04 16.67 3.13
CA ASP A 118 -13.98 15.57 3.45
C ASP A 118 -15.33 15.68 2.72
N LEU A 119 -15.46 16.58 1.73
CA LEU A 119 -16.67 16.74 0.92
C LEU A 119 -16.91 15.48 0.05
N PRO A 120 -18.18 15.15 -0.27
CA PRO A 120 -18.55 13.92 -1.00
C PRO A 120 -17.92 13.79 -2.41
N HIS A 121 -17.56 14.91 -3.03
CA HIS A 121 -16.91 14.93 -4.36
C HIS A 121 -15.38 14.88 -4.29
N VAL A 122 -14.79 14.58 -3.12
CA VAL A 122 -13.35 14.46 -2.91
C VAL A 122 -12.97 13.01 -2.69
N MET A 123 -12.00 12.54 -3.45
CA MET A 123 -11.48 11.17 -3.39
C MET A 123 -9.98 11.15 -3.10
N HIS A 124 -9.54 10.12 -2.35
CA HIS A 124 -8.13 9.92 -2.00
C HIS A 124 -7.57 8.60 -2.53
N SER A 125 -8.37 7.86 -3.30
CA SER A 125 -8.06 6.54 -3.81
C SER A 125 -8.22 6.49 -5.33
N LEU A 126 -7.23 5.89 -6.00
CA LEU A 126 -7.32 5.62 -7.44
C LEU A 126 -8.45 4.64 -7.76
N GLN A 127 -8.72 3.69 -6.86
CA GLN A 127 -9.78 2.69 -7.05
C GLN A 127 -11.18 3.32 -7.01
N ASP A 128 -11.41 4.28 -6.12
CA ASP A 128 -12.70 4.98 -6.04
C ASP A 128 -12.91 5.85 -7.26
N PHE A 129 -11.84 6.49 -7.75
CA PHE A 129 -11.88 7.24 -9.00
C PHE A 129 -12.17 6.35 -10.21
N GLU A 130 -11.56 5.15 -10.29
CA GLU A 130 -11.82 4.16 -11.34
C GLU A 130 -13.30 3.73 -11.36
N LYS A 131 -13.87 3.43 -10.19
CA LYS A 131 -15.30 3.11 -10.05
C LYS A 131 -16.18 4.25 -10.53
N CYS A 132 -15.88 5.48 -10.07
CA CYS A 132 -16.61 6.67 -10.47
C CYS A 132 -16.58 6.88 -12.00
N LEU A 133 -15.44 6.70 -12.64
CA LEU A 133 -15.31 6.78 -14.10
C LEU A 133 -16.10 5.68 -14.81
N ALA A 134 -16.18 4.48 -14.27
CA ALA A 134 -16.96 3.39 -14.83
C ALA A 134 -18.47 3.68 -14.76
N GLU A 135 -18.91 4.37 -13.73
CA GLU A 135 -20.30 4.74 -13.47
C GLU A 135 -20.71 6.11 -14.04
N ARG A 136 -19.80 6.86 -14.70
CA ARG A 136 -20.02 8.21 -15.21
C ARG A 136 -21.18 8.35 -16.20
N HIS A 137 -21.61 7.27 -16.84
CA HIS A 137 -22.79 7.28 -17.73
C HIS A 137 -24.09 7.59 -16.96
N LEU A 138 -24.08 7.38 -15.62
CA LEU A 138 -25.19 7.73 -14.74
C LEU A 138 -25.07 9.18 -14.25
N PHE A 139 -23.84 9.69 -14.14
CA PHE A 139 -23.51 11.02 -13.63
C PHE A 139 -22.48 11.69 -14.54
N PRO A 140 -22.92 12.36 -15.63
CA PRO A 140 -21.99 12.99 -16.57
C PRO A 140 -21.17 14.08 -15.87
N LEU A 141 -19.85 14.01 -16.04
CA LEU A 141 -18.93 15.03 -15.54
C LEU A 141 -18.90 16.19 -16.54
N LEU A 142 -19.55 17.28 -16.19
CA LEU A 142 -19.65 18.48 -17.05
C LEU A 142 -18.40 19.36 -16.93
N ASP A 143 -17.86 19.47 -15.71
CA ASP A 143 -16.66 20.21 -15.39
C ASP A 143 -15.44 19.29 -15.29
N PRO A 144 -14.21 19.81 -15.38
CA PRO A 144 -13.00 19.01 -15.29
C PRO A 144 -12.84 18.34 -13.93
N VAL A 145 -12.16 17.18 -13.94
CA VAL A 145 -11.69 16.53 -12.71
C VAL A 145 -10.39 17.17 -12.26
N LEU A 146 -10.32 17.61 -11.00
CA LEU A 146 -9.10 18.11 -10.37
C LEU A 146 -8.26 16.94 -9.87
N ILE A 147 -7.06 16.72 -10.40
CA ILE A 147 -6.12 15.71 -9.93
C ILE A 147 -4.94 16.39 -9.25
N VAL A 148 -4.75 16.08 -7.97
CA VAL A 148 -3.68 16.64 -7.14
C VAL A 148 -2.60 15.61 -6.89
N GLY A 149 -1.35 15.90 -7.28
CA GLY A 149 -0.21 15.02 -7.06
C GLY A 149 0.70 14.90 -8.28
N SER A 150 1.92 14.39 -8.09
CA SER A 150 2.91 14.19 -9.16
C SER A 150 3.56 12.81 -9.10
N GLY A 151 2.90 11.85 -8.44
CA GLY A 151 3.30 10.45 -8.36
C GLY A 151 2.68 9.57 -9.44
N LEU A 152 2.95 8.26 -9.38
CA LEU A 152 2.43 7.27 -10.34
C LEU A 152 0.90 7.21 -10.31
N SER A 153 0.29 7.21 -9.12
CA SER A 153 -1.18 7.17 -8.99
C SER A 153 -1.86 8.38 -9.63
N ALA A 154 -1.27 9.58 -9.49
CA ALA A 154 -1.80 10.77 -10.17
C ALA A 154 -1.66 10.65 -11.70
N ALA A 155 -0.55 10.10 -12.20
CA ALA A 155 -0.37 9.84 -13.62
C ALA A 155 -1.37 8.82 -14.15
N ASP A 156 -1.62 7.73 -13.41
CA ASP A 156 -2.62 6.71 -13.77
C ASP A 156 -4.03 7.34 -13.80
N ALA A 157 -4.39 8.17 -12.80
CA ALA A 157 -5.67 8.89 -12.79
C ALA A 157 -5.84 9.81 -14.01
N ILE A 158 -4.78 10.55 -14.40
CA ILE A 158 -4.80 11.41 -15.59
C ILE A 158 -5.00 10.57 -16.85
N LEU A 159 -4.28 9.46 -17.00
CA LEU A 159 -4.43 8.56 -18.14
C LEU A 159 -5.86 8.03 -18.24
N MET A 160 -6.41 7.53 -17.14
CA MET A 160 -7.79 7.01 -17.07
C MET A 160 -8.82 8.08 -17.44
N ALA A 161 -8.69 9.29 -16.93
CA ALA A 161 -9.58 10.40 -17.26
C ALA A 161 -9.52 10.76 -18.75
N LEU A 162 -8.30 10.92 -19.31
CA LEU A 162 -8.10 11.26 -20.72
C LEU A 162 -8.60 10.17 -21.67
N GLU A 163 -8.37 8.90 -21.36
CA GLU A 163 -8.90 7.76 -22.12
C GLU A 163 -10.43 7.73 -22.07
N SER A 164 -10.99 8.10 -20.94
CA SER A 164 -12.44 8.24 -20.73
C SER A 164 -13.02 9.53 -21.31
N LYS A 165 -12.25 10.39 -21.99
CA LYS A 165 -12.66 11.68 -22.53
C LYS A 165 -13.16 12.67 -21.47
N VAL A 166 -12.61 12.62 -20.28
CA VAL A 166 -12.88 13.56 -19.18
C VAL A 166 -11.77 14.60 -19.13
N SER A 167 -12.15 15.87 -19.01
CA SER A 167 -11.21 16.98 -18.87
C SER A 167 -10.52 16.95 -17.51
N VAL A 168 -9.24 17.30 -17.49
CA VAL A 168 -8.39 17.23 -16.29
C VAL A 168 -7.77 18.59 -15.99
N ILE A 169 -7.90 19.01 -14.74
CA ILE A 169 -7.05 20.03 -14.13
C ILE A 169 -6.04 19.31 -13.25
N HIS A 170 -4.74 19.40 -13.58
CA HIS A 170 -3.67 18.73 -12.84
C HIS A 170 -2.88 19.74 -12.01
N VAL A 171 -2.84 19.56 -10.69
CA VAL A 171 -2.18 20.45 -9.73
C VAL A 171 -1.02 19.76 -9.04
N PHE A 172 0.15 20.37 -9.04
CA PHE A 172 1.34 19.86 -8.35
C PHE A 172 2.28 20.97 -7.91
N ARG A 173 2.82 20.82 -6.69
CA ARG A 173 3.60 21.86 -5.99
C ARG A 173 4.97 22.16 -6.59
N LYS A 174 5.57 21.20 -7.28
CA LYS A 174 6.93 21.29 -7.82
C LYS A 174 6.91 21.63 -9.31
N GLY A 175 8.00 22.14 -9.81
CA GLY A 175 8.16 22.30 -11.26
C GLY A 175 8.29 20.92 -11.95
N PRO A 176 7.92 20.79 -13.23
CA PRO A 176 7.95 19.51 -13.93
C PRO A 176 9.37 18.95 -14.13
N ASN A 177 10.40 19.77 -13.92
CA ASN A 177 11.81 19.36 -13.98
C ASN A 177 12.42 18.99 -12.63
N ASP A 178 11.67 19.07 -11.54
CA ASP A 178 12.17 18.73 -10.19
C ASP A 178 12.75 17.31 -10.15
N PRO A 179 13.92 17.09 -9.52
CA PRO A 179 14.57 15.78 -9.44
C PRO A 179 13.75 14.71 -8.70
N SER A 180 12.82 15.10 -7.86
CA SER A 180 11.95 14.19 -7.12
C SER A 180 10.83 13.59 -7.96
N ILE A 181 10.55 14.13 -9.16
CA ILE A 181 9.56 13.57 -10.09
C ILE A 181 10.08 12.25 -10.64
N ILE A 182 9.36 11.16 -10.33
CA ILE A 182 9.78 9.80 -10.58
C ILE A 182 9.86 9.45 -12.07
N PHE A 183 9.07 10.09 -12.93
CA PHE A 183 8.91 9.70 -14.34
C PHE A 183 10.23 9.67 -15.11
N LYS A 184 11.17 10.57 -14.79
CA LYS A 184 12.51 10.59 -15.41
C LYS A 184 13.38 9.37 -15.08
N LYS A 185 13.10 8.73 -13.92
CA LYS A 185 13.86 7.59 -13.42
C LYS A 185 13.35 6.27 -13.99
N LEU A 186 12.19 6.29 -14.65
CA LEU A 186 11.58 5.12 -15.23
C LEU A 186 12.08 4.94 -16.67
N PRO A 187 12.44 3.70 -17.09
CA PRO A 187 12.83 3.43 -18.48
C PRO A 187 11.68 3.73 -19.45
N SER A 188 11.91 4.62 -20.42
CA SER A 188 10.88 5.07 -21.36
C SER A 188 10.32 3.95 -22.26
N GLY A 189 11.15 2.94 -22.57
CA GLY A 189 10.72 1.78 -23.36
C GLY A 189 9.77 0.84 -22.60
N ILE A 190 9.75 0.91 -21.25
CA ILE A 190 8.88 0.07 -20.42
C ILE A 190 7.64 0.86 -19.95
N TYR A 191 7.79 2.17 -19.73
CA TYR A 191 6.77 3.05 -19.17
C TYR A 191 6.53 4.30 -20.04
N PRO A 192 6.21 4.13 -21.34
CA PRO A 192 6.01 5.26 -22.25
C PRO A 192 4.86 6.18 -21.83
N GLU A 193 3.82 5.62 -21.19
CA GLU A 193 2.66 6.35 -20.69
C GLU A 193 3.04 7.39 -19.63
N TYR A 194 3.93 7.07 -18.70
CA TYR A 194 4.40 8.05 -17.71
C TYR A 194 5.28 9.14 -18.31
N HIS A 195 6.05 8.80 -19.35
CA HIS A 195 6.79 9.81 -20.12
C HIS A 195 5.85 10.73 -20.91
N ARG A 196 4.70 10.20 -21.40
CA ARG A 196 3.64 11.04 -22.00
C ARG A 196 3.09 12.04 -20.99
N ILE A 197 2.71 11.60 -19.78
CA ILE A 197 2.25 12.51 -18.72
C ILE A 197 3.30 13.55 -18.37
N HIS A 198 4.56 13.14 -18.24
CA HIS A 198 5.65 14.08 -17.98
C HIS A 198 5.84 15.11 -19.09
N SER A 199 5.60 14.75 -20.36
CA SER A 199 5.62 15.66 -21.49
C SER A 199 4.46 16.65 -21.47
N LEU A 200 3.26 16.21 -21.06
CA LEU A 200 2.11 17.08 -20.78
C LEU A 200 2.41 18.08 -19.65
N MET A 201 2.97 17.60 -18.55
CA MET A 201 3.37 18.45 -17.41
C MET A 201 4.38 19.55 -17.80
N LYS A 202 5.25 19.28 -18.77
CA LYS A 202 6.25 20.23 -19.30
C LYS A 202 5.71 21.16 -20.36
N GLY A 203 4.53 20.92 -20.86
CA GLY A 203 4.00 21.63 -22.03
C GLY A 203 4.67 21.23 -23.36
N ASN A 204 5.48 20.16 -23.40
CA ASN A 204 6.08 19.65 -24.63
C ASN A 204 5.07 18.87 -25.49
N LEU A 205 3.99 18.41 -24.88
CA LEU A 205 2.84 17.79 -25.52
C LEU A 205 1.59 18.55 -25.11
N SER A 206 0.66 18.75 -26.03
CA SER A 206 -0.63 19.36 -25.76
C SER A 206 -1.74 18.35 -25.92
N ASP A 207 -2.72 18.40 -25.02
CA ASP A 207 -3.96 17.65 -25.09
C ASP A 207 -5.10 18.61 -24.71
N PRO A 208 -6.16 18.76 -25.53
CA PRO A 208 -7.23 19.72 -25.27
C PRO A 208 -8.01 19.44 -23.97
N LEU A 209 -7.96 18.20 -23.49
CA LEU A 209 -8.60 17.78 -22.23
C LEU A 209 -7.68 17.91 -21.01
N TYR A 210 -6.43 18.42 -21.18
CA TYR A 210 -5.47 18.49 -20.08
C TYR A 210 -4.99 19.93 -19.86
N LYS A 211 -5.17 20.42 -18.63
CA LYS A 211 -4.63 21.67 -18.15
C LYS A 211 -3.82 21.47 -16.89
N SER A 212 -2.59 21.97 -16.82
CA SER A 212 -1.75 21.83 -15.63
C SER A 212 -1.47 23.14 -14.93
N TYR A 213 -1.46 23.10 -13.61
CA TYR A 213 -1.00 24.15 -12.73
C TYR A 213 0.21 23.62 -11.94
N CYS A 214 1.40 23.78 -12.52
CA CYS A 214 2.66 23.51 -11.83
C CYS A 214 2.97 24.61 -10.82
N LYS A 215 3.70 24.27 -9.74
CA LYS A 215 4.01 25.20 -8.64
C LYS A 215 2.74 25.83 -8.03
N HIS A 216 1.68 25.05 -7.96
CA HIS A 216 0.45 25.40 -7.26
C HIS A 216 0.10 24.32 -6.24
N GLN A 217 -0.63 24.71 -5.21
CA GLN A 217 -1.20 23.82 -4.23
C GLN A 217 -2.69 24.08 -4.08
N LEU A 218 -3.45 23.03 -3.84
CA LEU A 218 -4.85 23.14 -3.48
C LEU A 218 -4.94 23.59 -2.02
N ILE A 219 -5.69 24.65 -1.76
CA ILE A 219 -5.82 25.26 -0.42
C ILE A 219 -7.23 25.22 0.14
N ASP A 220 -8.24 25.08 -0.72
CA ASP A 220 -9.64 25.05 -0.29
C ASP A 220 -10.51 24.34 -1.32
N LEU A 221 -11.55 23.64 -0.86
CA LEU A 221 -12.59 23.00 -1.66
C LEU A 221 -13.95 23.41 -1.12
N LYS A 222 -14.87 23.79 -2.02
CA LYS A 222 -16.17 24.32 -1.69
C LYS A 222 -17.28 23.32 -1.99
N GLU A 223 -18.41 23.47 -1.31
CA GLU A 223 -19.61 22.64 -1.54
C GLU A 223 -20.19 22.80 -2.95
N ASP A 224 -20.03 23.99 -3.55
CA ASP A 224 -20.45 24.32 -4.92
C ASP A 224 -19.49 23.82 -6.01
N GLN A 225 -18.60 22.87 -5.66
CA GLN A 225 -17.59 22.31 -6.55
C GLN A 225 -16.52 23.31 -7.02
N GLY A 226 -16.35 24.43 -6.32
CA GLY A 226 -15.24 25.34 -6.50
C GLY A 226 -13.96 24.84 -5.80
N ALA A 227 -12.80 25.09 -6.41
CA ALA A 227 -11.50 24.80 -5.81
C ALA A 227 -10.58 26.02 -5.87
N LEU A 228 -9.86 26.31 -4.79
CA LEU A 228 -8.88 27.39 -4.72
C LEU A 228 -7.47 26.84 -4.81
N LEU A 229 -6.72 27.34 -5.78
CA LEU A 229 -5.33 26.99 -6.04
C LEU A 229 -4.44 28.18 -5.70
N GLU A 230 -3.43 27.96 -4.85
CA GLU A 230 -2.44 28.99 -4.51
C GLU A 230 -1.12 28.70 -5.24
N SER A 231 -0.56 29.69 -5.89
CA SER A 231 0.81 29.63 -6.42
C SER A 231 1.83 29.51 -5.28
N THR A 232 2.75 28.55 -5.36
CA THR A 232 3.81 28.39 -4.35
C THR A 232 4.85 29.51 -4.42
N ASP A 233 4.98 30.16 -5.58
CA ASP A 233 5.97 31.22 -5.83
C ASP A 233 5.40 32.62 -5.51
N SER A 234 4.28 33.00 -6.16
CA SER A 234 3.73 34.36 -6.07
C SER A 234 2.65 34.51 -5.00
N LYS A 235 2.12 33.40 -4.46
CA LYS A 235 0.97 33.38 -3.55
C LYS A 235 -0.35 33.84 -4.15
N ASP A 236 -0.41 33.99 -5.47
CA ASP A 236 -1.65 34.33 -6.17
C ASP A 236 -2.63 33.16 -6.03
N ILE A 237 -3.91 33.51 -5.88
CA ILE A 237 -4.99 32.52 -5.74
C ILE A 237 -5.83 32.50 -7.01
N ILE A 238 -6.09 31.29 -7.51
CA ILE A 238 -6.93 31.04 -8.68
C ILE A 238 -8.12 30.20 -8.25
N SER A 239 -9.32 30.60 -8.63
CA SER A 239 -10.52 29.76 -8.48
C SER A 239 -10.78 28.99 -9.77
N VAL A 240 -11.12 27.72 -9.62
CA VAL A 240 -11.51 26.84 -10.72
C VAL A 240 -12.75 26.04 -10.33
N ASP A 241 -13.63 25.80 -11.32
CA ASP A 241 -14.79 24.94 -11.16
C ASP A 241 -14.40 23.50 -11.53
N ILE A 242 -14.86 22.52 -10.76
CA ILE A 242 -14.49 21.12 -10.89
C ILE A 242 -15.70 20.22 -10.68
N SER A 243 -15.77 19.09 -11.36
CA SER A 243 -16.76 18.05 -11.05
C SER A 243 -16.43 17.28 -9.78
N MET A 244 -15.14 17.02 -9.57
CA MET A 244 -14.62 16.32 -8.38
C MET A 244 -13.12 16.60 -8.19
N ALA A 245 -12.62 16.35 -6.98
CA ALA A 245 -11.21 16.37 -6.66
C ALA A 245 -10.69 14.97 -6.34
N VAL A 246 -9.54 14.59 -6.92
CA VAL A 246 -8.84 13.33 -6.68
C VAL A 246 -7.45 13.65 -6.14
N ILE A 247 -7.25 13.47 -4.83
CA ILE A 247 -6.05 13.87 -4.10
C ILE A 247 -5.14 12.64 -3.95
N LEU A 248 -4.10 12.54 -4.80
CA LEU A 248 -3.20 11.40 -4.90
C LEU A 248 -1.77 11.78 -4.51
N ILE A 249 -1.60 12.14 -3.25
CA ILE A 249 -0.33 12.61 -2.66
C ILE A 249 0.42 11.53 -1.88
N GLY A 250 0.08 10.27 -2.13
CA GLY A 250 0.65 9.09 -1.48
C GLY A 250 -0.19 8.55 -0.34
N SER A 251 0.29 7.47 0.25
CA SER A 251 -0.34 6.75 1.34
C SER A 251 0.71 6.24 2.31
N ARG A 252 0.26 5.76 3.46
CA ARG A 252 1.08 5.14 4.50
C ARG A 252 0.44 3.83 4.94
N PRO A 253 1.24 2.89 5.49
CA PRO A 253 0.69 1.65 6.05
C PRO A 253 -0.13 1.92 7.31
N ASP A 254 -1.15 1.11 7.53
CA ASP A 254 -1.72 0.93 8.85
C ASP A 254 -0.95 -0.19 9.58
N LEU A 255 -0.18 0.19 10.56
CA LEU A 255 0.61 -0.72 11.40
C LEU A 255 0.10 -0.72 12.85
N SER A 256 -1.16 -0.35 13.08
CA SER A 256 -1.80 -0.32 14.40
C SER A 256 -1.80 -1.69 15.11
N PHE A 257 -1.69 -2.76 14.34
CA PHE A 257 -1.52 -4.12 14.88
C PHE A 257 -0.14 -4.40 15.48
N LEU A 258 0.85 -3.51 15.29
CA LEU A 258 2.18 -3.61 15.88
C LEU A 258 2.30 -2.74 17.15
N PRO A 259 3.16 -3.12 18.10
CA PRO A 259 3.48 -2.26 19.25
C PRO A 259 3.92 -0.86 18.80
N SER A 260 3.34 0.17 19.41
CA SER A 260 3.63 1.59 19.08
C SER A 260 3.45 1.94 17.59
N ASP A 261 2.51 1.30 16.88
CA ASP A 261 2.24 1.47 15.45
C ASP A 261 3.50 1.27 14.58
N GLY A 262 4.40 0.40 15.01
CA GLY A 262 5.65 0.13 14.31
C GLY A 262 6.67 1.28 14.27
N LYS A 263 6.47 2.38 15.02
CA LYS A 263 7.32 3.60 14.94
C LYS A 263 8.81 3.39 15.22
N ASN A 264 9.16 2.31 15.92
CA ASN A 264 10.57 2.00 16.23
C ASN A 264 11.19 1.02 15.23
N LEU A 265 10.46 0.66 14.16
CA LEU A 265 10.90 -0.32 13.19
C LEU A 265 11.39 0.31 11.86
N GLY A 266 11.28 1.62 11.72
CA GLY A 266 11.78 2.36 10.56
C GLY A 266 13.24 2.79 10.69
N VAL A 267 13.83 3.17 9.56
CA VAL A 267 15.21 3.71 9.49
C VAL A 267 15.38 4.92 10.41
N VAL A 268 14.35 5.74 10.56
CA VAL A 268 14.32 6.87 11.50
C VAL A 268 13.37 6.52 12.66
N PRO A 269 13.89 6.17 13.83
CA PRO A 269 13.07 5.80 14.97
C PRO A 269 12.10 6.90 15.42
N ARG A 270 10.97 6.52 16.00
CA ARG A 270 9.89 7.38 16.51
C ARG A 270 9.02 8.05 15.43
N TYR A 271 9.38 7.94 14.15
CA TYR A 271 8.55 8.41 13.06
C TYR A 271 7.73 7.24 12.47
N SER A 272 6.57 7.57 11.91
CA SER A 272 5.74 6.59 11.21
C SER A 272 6.47 6.02 10.00
N ILE A 273 6.26 4.74 9.73
CA ILE A 273 6.82 4.10 8.54
C ILE A 273 6.17 4.68 7.29
N GLU A 274 7.00 5.00 6.32
CA GLU A 274 6.62 5.55 5.02
C GLU A 274 7.64 5.11 3.97
N CYS A 275 7.16 4.61 2.84
CA CYS A 275 7.98 3.93 1.84
C CYS A 275 9.13 4.77 1.24
N LYS A 276 9.07 6.11 1.28
CA LYS A 276 10.07 6.99 0.64
C LYS A 276 11.13 7.52 1.59
N HIS A 277 10.72 7.95 2.78
CA HIS A 277 11.61 8.70 3.69
C HIS A 277 11.92 7.93 4.95
N ASN A 278 11.05 7.01 5.36
CA ASN A 278 11.24 6.18 6.54
C ASN A 278 10.73 4.75 6.31
N PRO A 279 11.33 3.98 5.39
CA PRO A 279 10.95 2.59 5.19
C PRO A 279 11.24 1.75 6.44
N PHE A 280 10.62 0.58 6.50
CA PHE A 280 10.90 -0.43 7.51
C PHE A 280 12.40 -0.81 7.43
N ASP A 281 13.13 -0.72 8.55
CA ASP A 281 14.56 -0.95 8.58
C ASP A 281 14.87 -2.44 8.67
N VAL A 282 15.40 -2.98 7.57
CA VAL A 282 15.71 -4.40 7.42
C VAL A 282 17.14 -4.62 6.93
N ASP A 283 17.71 -5.75 7.27
CA ASP A 283 18.91 -6.27 6.61
C ASP A 283 18.63 -6.53 5.12
N MET A 284 19.46 -5.99 4.24
CA MET A 284 19.23 -5.98 2.79
C MET A 284 19.27 -7.37 2.12
N TYR A 285 19.76 -8.41 2.81
CA TYR A 285 19.87 -9.76 2.26
C TYR A 285 18.80 -10.70 2.83
N SER A 286 18.53 -10.59 4.12
CA SER A 286 17.59 -11.46 4.82
C SER A 286 16.19 -10.87 4.94
N PHE A 287 16.05 -9.55 4.78
CA PHE A 287 14.84 -8.79 5.05
C PHE A 287 14.34 -8.90 6.50
N GLN A 288 15.21 -9.37 7.41
CA GLN A 288 14.92 -9.34 8.84
C GLN A 288 15.07 -7.92 9.38
N SER A 289 14.16 -7.51 10.26
CA SER A 289 14.25 -6.24 10.98
C SER A 289 15.61 -6.10 11.68
N ASN A 290 16.23 -4.92 11.56
CA ASN A 290 17.44 -4.57 12.31
C ASN A 290 17.14 -4.29 13.80
N HIS A 291 15.86 -4.08 14.14
CA HIS A 291 15.40 -3.77 15.49
C HIS A 291 14.81 -4.97 16.23
N GLU A 292 14.25 -5.96 15.49
CA GLU A 292 13.48 -7.05 16.07
C GLU A 292 13.80 -8.39 15.43
N VAL A 293 14.39 -9.29 16.21
CA VAL A 293 14.74 -10.64 15.75
C VAL A 293 13.46 -11.45 15.44
N GLY A 294 13.48 -12.18 14.31
CA GLY A 294 12.35 -12.99 13.87
C GLY A 294 11.21 -12.20 13.22
N LEU A 295 11.31 -10.88 13.15
CA LEU A 295 10.40 -10.04 12.40
C LEU A 295 11.03 -9.69 11.06
N PHE A 296 10.27 -9.85 9.98
CA PHE A 296 10.69 -9.57 8.61
C PHE A 296 9.70 -8.63 7.96
N ALA A 297 10.16 -7.85 7.01
CA ALA A 297 9.26 -7.05 6.15
C ALA A 297 9.72 -7.12 4.70
N MET A 298 8.75 -6.95 3.76
CA MET A 298 9.05 -6.95 2.32
C MET A 298 8.09 -6.06 1.54
N GLY A 299 8.42 -5.84 0.28
CA GLY A 299 7.60 -5.06 -0.65
C GLY A 299 7.60 -3.56 -0.34
N PRO A 300 6.48 -2.84 -0.50
CA PRO A 300 6.42 -1.40 -0.30
C PRO A 300 6.85 -0.91 1.09
N LEU A 301 6.69 -1.73 2.14
CA LEU A 301 7.15 -1.41 3.49
C LEU A 301 8.66 -1.14 3.56
N VAL A 302 9.46 -1.82 2.75
CA VAL A 302 10.92 -1.64 2.68
C VAL A 302 11.35 -0.76 1.50
N GLY A 303 10.41 -0.04 0.87
CA GLY A 303 10.66 0.84 -0.27
C GLY A 303 10.60 0.17 -1.64
N GLU A 304 10.29 -1.12 -1.74
CA GLU A 304 10.17 -1.87 -2.99
C GLU A 304 8.75 -1.80 -3.57
N ASN A 305 8.46 -0.72 -4.30
CA ASN A 305 7.08 -0.38 -4.71
C ASN A 305 6.58 -1.09 -5.99
N PHE A 306 7.37 -1.97 -6.61
CA PHE A 306 6.95 -2.70 -7.81
C PHE A 306 6.80 -4.19 -7.53
N VAL A 307 5.72 -4.79 -8.02
CA VAL A 307 5.41 -6.23 -7.86
C VAL A 307 6.60 -7.14 -8.26
N ARG A 308 7.37 -6.77 -9.28
CA ARG A 308 8.55 -7.52 -9.72
C ARG A 308 9.65 -7.65 -8.66
N PHE A 309 9.72 -6.74 -7.70
CA PHE A 309 10.71 -6.79 -6.61
C PHE A 309 10.28 -7.70 -5.46
N GLY A 310 8.97 -7.96 -5.32
CA GLY A 310 8.44 -8.84 -4.28
C GLY A 310 9.05 -10.24 -4.27
N LEU A 311 9.44 -10.77 -5.46
CA LEU A 311 10.14 -12.04 -5.56
C LEU A 311 11.52 -12.00 -4.88
N GLY A 312 12.25 -10.89 -5.00
CA GLY A 312 13.56 -10.71 -4.35
C GLY A 312 13.45 -10.81 -2.82
N GLY A 313 12.52 -10.08 -2.23
CA GLY A 313 12.25 -10.13 -0.79
C GLY A 313 11.84 -11.55 -0.33
N ALA A 314 10.92 -12.19 -1.04
CA ALA A 314 10.47 -13.54 -0.72
C ALA A 314 11.62 -14.58 -0.78
N LEU A 315 12.50 -14.49 -1.78
CA LEU A 315 13.67 -15.37 -1.91
C LEU A 315 14.71 -15.11 -0.82
N GLY A 316 14.97 -13.84 -0.48
CA GLY A 316 15.88 -13.47 0.61
C GLY A 316 15.44 -14.05 1.94
N ILE A 317 14.17 -13.86 2.31
CA ILE A 317 13.57 -14.41 3.52
C ILE A 317 13.61 -15.95 3.52
N SER A 318 13.17 -16.59 2.43
CA SER A 318 13.14 -18.06 2.34
C SER A 318 14.53 -18.67 2.46
N ASN A 319 15.54 -18.09 1.80
CA ASN A 319 16.92 -18.55 1.89
C ASN A 319 17.48 -18.40 3.31
N PHE A 320 17.19 -17.29 3.98
CA PHE A 320 17.62 -17.09 5.36
C PHE A 320 16.99 -18.10 6.32
N LEU A 321 15.69 -18.31 6.22
CA LEU A 321 14.95 -19.28 7.05
C LEU A 321 15.40 -20.74 6.79
N SER A 322 15.62 -21.10 5.53
CA SER A 322 16.09 -22.44 5.15
C SER A 322 17.49 -22.74 5.68
N LYS A 323 18.42 -21.77 5.61
CA LYS A 323 19.77 -21.93 6.17
C LYS A 323 19.76 -22.10 7.69
N LYS A 324 18.88 -21.37 8.40
CA LYS A 324 18.68 -21.57 9.83
C LYS A 324 18.11 -22.96 10.12
N ARG A 325 17.13 -23.43 9.35
CA ARG A 325 16.53 -24.75 9.54
C ARG A 325 17.56 -25.88 9.38
N GLN A 326 18.39 -25.83 8.35
CA GLN A 326 19.47 -26.82 8.13
C GLN A 326 20.48 -26.86 9.27
N LYS A 327 20.75 -25.71 9.92
CA LYS A 327 21.68 -25.61 11.05
C LYS A 327 21.12 -26.22 12.33
N TYR A 328 19.79 -26.31 12.47
CA TYR A 328 19.10 -26.77 13.68
C TYR A 328 18.34 -28.10 13.52
N CYS A 329 18.13 -28.56 12.29
CA CYS A 329 17.48 -29.85 12.00
C CYS A 329 18.17 -30.53 10.79
N PRO A 330 19.32 -31.20 10.98
CA PRO A 330 20.10 -31.80 9.90
C PRO A 330 19.44 -32.99 9.20
N TYR A 331 18.25 -33.41 9.63
CA TYR A 331 17.57 -34.61 9.15
C TYR A 331 16.23 -34.37 8.41
N VAL A 332 16.06 -33.19 7.77
CA VAL A 332 14.92 -32.97 6.86
C VAL A 332 15.41 -32.58 5.48
#